data_b061bcfd93f09f15cc6137b1c5e7a9ae
#
_entry.id   b061bcfd93f09f15cc6137b1c5e7a9ae
#
_cell.length_a   1.000
_cell.length_b   1.000
_cell.length_c   1.000
_cell.angle_alpha   90.00
_cell.angle_beta   90.00
_cell.angle_gamma   90.00
#
_symmetry.space_group_name_H-M   'P 1'
#
loop_
_entity.id
_entity.type
_entity.pdbx_description
1 polymer ?
#
loop_
_entity_poly.entity_id
_entity_poly.type
_entity_poly.pdbx_seq_one_letter_code
_entity_poly.pdbx_strand_id
1 'polypeptide(L)'
;MAGPPFALGFLRRREVVFPTWRGWLVLALLLMAGGRGFLAWVQPFLAVSAPVGGEALVVEGWIPDYALREALRVFRAGGYPILIATGGPVPEGSALAFHGNYARLAAATLREFGLPADSIIEAPAPAVRKDRTYAEGKALAAWMREEGRVLGSLDLFSFSTHARRSRLLYRLALGPGTRVGVFAARDRDYDPERWWASSSGFRQVTDEWIAYLYAKSAFRE
;
A
#
# COMPACT_ATOMS: atom_id res chain seq x y z
N MET A 1 16.10 24.53 -45.98
CA MET A 1 17.58 24.71 -45.91
C MET A 1 18.00 24.82 -44.46
N ALA A 2 18.89 23.95 -43.97
CA ALA A 2 19.42 24.02 -42.63
C ALA A 2 20.44 25.17 -42.55
N GLY A 3 20.19 26.16 -41.68
CA GLY A 3 21.15 27.23 -41.44
C GLY A 3 22.49 26.75 -40.90
N PRO A 4 23.57 27.52 -41.02
CA PRO A 4 24.89 27.15 -40.59
C PRO A 4 24.92 26.84 -39.09
N PRO A 5 25.76 25.89 -38.65
CA PRO A 5 25.92 25.56 -37.23
C PRO A 5 26.43 26.78 -36.46
N PHE A 6 25.79 27.02 -35.30
CA PHE A 6 26.18 28.10 -34.39
C PHE A 6 26.88 27.51 -33.17
N ALA A 7 27.88 28.23 -32.62
CA ALA A 7 28.63 27.78 -31.42
C ALA A 7 29.29 26.39 -31.60
N LEU A 8 30.25 26.26 -32.49
CA LEU A 8 31.05 25.03 -32.69
C LEU A 8 30.25 23.77 -32.97
N GLY A 9 29.04 23.90 -33.51
CA GLY A 9 28.16 22.74 -33.81
C GLY A 9 27.29 22.26 -32.63
N PHE A 10 27.40 22.86 -31.46
CA PHE A 10 26.55 22.48 -30.31
C PHE A 10 25.14 23.08 -30.37
N LEU A 11 24.94 24.16 -31.17
CA LEU A 11 23.66 24.82 -31.31
C LEU A 11 23.23 24.85 -32.79
N ARG A 12 21.93 24.56 -33.00
CA ARG A 12 21.29 24.61 -34.29
C ARG A 12 20.09 25.52 -34.23
N ARG A 13 19.99 26.48 -35.12
CA ARG A 13 18.80 27.31 -35.26
C ARG A 13 17.66 26.46 -35.81
N ARG A 14 16.52 26.41 -35.09
CA ARG A 14 15.30 25.77 -35.55
C ARG A 14 14.15 26.77 -35.47
N GLU A 15 13.28 26.71 -36.44
CA GLU A 15 11.99 27.39 -36.36
C GLU A 15 11.12 26.61 -35.35
N VAL A 16 10.64 27.28 -34.33
CA VAL A 16 9.77 26.71 -33.31
C VAL A 16 8.37 27.26 -33.50
N VAL A 17 7.41 26.37 -33.65
CA VAL A 17 5.99 26.75 -33.74
C VAL A 17 5.47 26.91 -32.30
N PHE A 18 5.02 28.13 -31.98
CA PHE A 18 4.40 28.41 -30.67
C PHE A 18 2.87 28.39 -30.80
N PRO A 19 2.16 27.88 -29.77
CA PRO A 19 0.71 27.95 -29.74
C PRO A 19 0.23 29.43 -29.79
N THR A 20 -0.84 29.68 -30.48
CA THR A 20 -1.58 30.95 -30.38
C THR A 20 -2.22 31.07 -28.99
N TRP A 21 -2.78 32.24 -28.63
CA TRP A 21 -3.53 32.40 -27.38
C TRP A 21 -4.66 31.36 -27.23
N ARG A 22 -5.33 30.99 -28.34
CA ARG A 22 -6.34 29.93 -28.37
C ARG A 22 -5.73 28.55 -28.10
N GLY A 23 -4.55 28.28 -28.67
CA GLY A 23 -3.81 27.04 -28.38
C GLY A 23 -3.40 26.92 -26.92
N TRP A 24 -2.93 28.00 -26.30
CA TRP A 24 -2.64 28.05 -24.87
C TRP A 24 -3.88 27.84 -24.00
N LEU A 25 -5.02 28.42 -24.38
CA LEU A 25 -6.29 28.21 -23.67
C LEU A 25 -6.71 26.74 -23.71
N VAL A 26 -6.66 26.11 -24.89
CA VAL A 26 -6.97 24.68 -25.04
C VAL A 26 -6.03 23.82 -24.19
N LEU A 27 -4.73 24.10 -24.24
CA LEU A 27 -3.74 23.39 -23.42
C LEU A 27 -4.03 23.53 -21.92
N ALA A 28 -4.33 24.73 -21.46
CA ALA A 28 -4.70 25.00 -20.06
C ALA A 28 -5.95 24.22 -19.64
N LEU A 29 -7.00 24.20 -20.47
CA LEU A 29 -8.21 23.42 -20.23
C LEU A 29 -7.94 21.91 -20.15
N LEU A 30 -7.10 21.38 -21.06
CA LEU A 30 -6.71 19.97 -21.03
C LEU A 30 -5.89 19.62 -19.78
N LEU A 31 -4.96 20.49 -19.38
CA LEU A 31 -4.18 20.30 -18.15
C LEU A 31 -5.06 20.36 -16.89
N MET A 32 -6.02 21.28 -16.84
CA MET A 32 -6.98 21.36 -15.73
C MET A 32 -7.86 20.11 -15.67
N ALA A 33 -8.41 19.68 -16.82
CA ALA A 33 -9.23 18.48 -16.89
C ALA A 33 -8.43 17.21 -16.52
N GLY A 34 -7.21 17.07 -17.03
CA GLY A 34 -6.30 15.98 -16.72
C GLY A 34 -5.89 15.97 -15.24
N GLY A 35 -5.55 17.13 -14.69
CA GLY A 35 -5.21 17.30 -13.27
C GLY A 35 -6.40 16.94 -12.37
N ARG A 36 -7.61 17.43 -12.71
CA ARG A 36 -8.82 17.09 -11.96
C ARG A 36 -9.14 15.60 -12.04
N GLY A 37 -8.96 15.00 -13.22
CA GLY A 37 -9.12 13.55 -13.42
C GLY A 37 -8.12 12.75 -12.59
N PHE A 38 -6.85 13.14 -12.57
CA PHE A 38 -5.81 12.52 -11.74
C PHE A 38 -6.14 12.60 -10.24
N LEU A 39 -6.53 13.78 -9.76
CA LEU A 39 -6.92 13.97 -8.36
C LEU A 39 -8.08 13.05 -7.94
N ALA A 40 -9.10 12.91 -8.80
CA ALA A 40 -10.23 12.04 -8.52
C ALA A 40 -9.90 10.55 -8.60
N TRP A 41 -8.91 10.18 -9.42
CA TRP A 41 -8.57 8.78 -9.70
C TRP A 41 -7.52 8.18 -8.75
N VAL A 42 -6.50 8.95 -8.34
CA VAL A 42 -5.31 8.38 -7.68
C VAL A 42 -5.61 7.78 -6.30
N GLN A 43 -6.46 8.40 -5.51
CA GLN A 43 -6.81 7.90 -4.17
C GLN A 43 -7.56 6.56 -4.25
N PRO A 44 -8.69 6.40 -4.99
CA PRO A 44 -9.36 5.10 -5.09
C PRO A 44 -8.53 4.06 -5.86
N PHE A 45 -7.65 4.49 -6.74
CA PHE A 45 -6.68 3.59 -7.36
C PHE A 45 -5.75 2.98 -6.30
N LEU A 46 -5.21 3.76 -5.37
CA LEU A 46 -4.31 3.29 -4.32
C LEU A 46 -5.05 2.52 -3.21
N ALA A 47 -6.19 3.04 -2.74
CA ALA A 47 -7.01 2.44 -1.69
C ALA A 47 -7.95 1.35 -2.22
N VAL A 48 -7.40 0.42 -2.99
CA VAL A 48 -8.18 -0.63 -3.64
C VAL A 48 -8.63 -1.71 -2.65
N SER A 49 -9.92 -2.07 -2.71
CA SER A 49 -10.44 -3.29 -2.11
C SER A 49 -10.83 -4.27 -3.20
N ALA A 50 -10.13 -5.40 -3.25
CA ALA A 50 -10.31 -6.46 -4.24
C ALA A 50 -9.97 -7.83 -3.60
N PRO A 51 -10.83 -8.31 -2.67
CA PRO A 51 -10.65 -9.60 -2.02
C PRO A 51 -10.82 -10.75 -3.03
N VAL A 52 -10.25 -11.89 -2.70
CA VAL A 52 -10.32 -13.12 -3.52
C VAL A 52 -11.02 -14.28 -2.79
N GLY A 53 -11.52 -14.05 -1.57
CA GLY A 53 -12.08 -15.09 -0.71
C GLY A 53 -10.99 -16.08 -0.30
N GLY A 54 -9.93 -15.58 0.31
CA GLY A 54 -8.74 -16.37 0.64
C GLY A 54 -8.95 -17.36 1.77
N GLU A 55 -8.01 -18.30 1.92
CA GLU A 55 -7.96 -19.28 3.00
C GLU A 55 -7.51 -18.70 4.35
N ALA A 56 -6.99 -17.47 4.35
CA ALA A 56 -6.62 -16.70 5.53
C ALA A 56 -6.88 -15.21 5.32
N LEU A 57 -7.21 -14.51 6.41
CA LEU A 57 -7.14 -13.05 6.48
C LEU A 57 -5.81 -12.65 7.10
N VAL A 58 -4.98 -11.92 6.39
CA VAL A 58 -3.69 -11.40 6.87
C VAL A 58 -3.85 -9.93 7.22
N VAL A 59 -3.47 -9.52 8.42
CA VAL A 59 -3.60 -8.15 8.90
C VAL A 59 -2.22 -7.53 9.10
N GLU A 60 -1.98 -6.36 8.52
CA GLU A 60 -0.80 -5.54 8.82
C GLU A 60 -0.93 -4.95 10.23
N GLY A 61 -0.11 -5.37 11.17
CA GLY A 61 -0.30 -5.10 12.60
C GLY A 61 -0.03 -3.67 13.05
N TRP A 62 0.52 -2.82 12.20
CA TRP A 62 0.78 -1.41 12.47
C TRP A 62 -0.44 -0.49 12.26
N ILE A 63 -1.56 -1.02 11.73
CA ILE A 63 -2.75 -0.23 11.45
C ILE A 63 -3.47 0.19 12.73
N PRO A 64 -4.23 1.32 12.72
CA PRO A 64 -4.93 1.81 13.90
C PRO A 64 -5.97 0.82 14.45
N ASP A 65 -6.27 0.92 15.75
CA ASP A 65 -7.23 0.04 16.45
C ASP A 65 -8.61 -0.01 15.79
N TYR A 66 -9.10 1.12 15.27
CA TYR A 66 -10.38 1.13 14.57
C TYR A 66 -10.36 0.30 13.27
N ALA A 67 -9.20 0.26 12.60
CA ALA A 67 -8.99 -0.57 11.41
C ALA A 67 -8.85 -2.04 11.80
N LEU A 68 -8.20 -2.36 12.93
CA LEU A 68 -8.19 -3.72 13.48
C LEU A 68 -9.61 -4.20 13.84
N ARG A 69 -10.47 -3.34 14.40
CA ARG A 69 -11.90 -3.67 14.60
C ARG A 69 -12.64 -3.94 13.29
N GLU A 70 -12.30 -3.23 12.24
CA GLU A 70 -12.85 -3.46 10.91
C GLU A 70 -12.34 -4.79 10.33
N ALA A 71 -11.04 -5.10 10.47
CA ALA A 71 -10.47 -6.38 10.08
C ALA A 71 -11.16 -7.55 10.79
N LEU A 72 -11.44 -7.41 12.11
CA LEU A 72 -12.18 -8.42 12.86
C LEU A 72 -13.60 -8.64 12.34
N ARG A 73 -14.28 -7.57 11.93
CA ARG A 73 -15.62 -7.68 11.30
C ARG A 73 -15.54 -8.42 9.95
N VAL A 74 -14.54 -8.08 9.13
CA VAL A 74 -14.27 -8.77 7.85
C VAL A 74 -13.94 -10.24 8.10
N PHE A 75 -13.10 -10.56 9.07
CA PHE A 75 -12.76 -11.92 9.44
C PHE A 75 -14.00 -12.75 9.78
N ARG A 76 -14.86 -12.23 10.66
CA ARG A 76 -16.10 -12.92 11.11
C ARG A 76 -17.12 -13.08 9.98
N ALA A 77 -17.28 -12.05 9.15
CA ALA A 77 -18.23 -12.06 8.04
C ALA A 77 -17.75 -12.90 6.84
N GLY A 78 -16.43 -12.96 6.63
CA GLY A 78 -15.82 -13.63 5.49
C GLY A 78 -15.62 -15.14 5.66
N GLY A 79 -15.88 -15.69 6.86
CA GLY A 79 -15.71 -17.12 7.13
C GLY A 79 -14.26 -17.61 7.02
N TYR A 80 -13.29 -16.72 7.22
CA TYR A 80 -11.88 -17.09 7.20
C TYR A 80 -11.57 -18.06 8.35
N PRO A 81 -10.90 -19.21 8.10
CA PRO A 81 -10.56 -20.17 9.14
C PRO A 81 -9.49 -19.65 10.09
N ILE A 82 -8.66 -18.69 9.65
CA ILE A 82 -7.55 -18.16 10.43
C ILE A 82 -7.27 -16.69 10.10
N LEU A 83 -6.89 -15.93 11.13
CA LEU A 83 -6.34 -14.59 11.00
C LEU A 83 -4.85 -14.63 11.29
N ILE A 84 -4.03 -14.00 10.46
CA ILE A 84 -2.58 -13.93 10.62
C ILE A 84 -2.19 -12.48 10.78
N ALA A 85 -1.61 -12.09 11.91
CA ALA A 85 -1.07 -10.75 12.12
C ALA A 85 0.41 -10.72 11.71
N THR A 86 0.77 -9.77 10.84
CA THR A 86 2.14 -9.50 10.42
C THR A 86 2.60 -8.14 10.94
N GLY A 87 3.89 -7.94 11.04
CA GLY A 87 4.43 -6.63 11.44
C GLY A 87 5.85 -6.73 11.96
N GLY A 88 6.64 -5.70 11.64
CA GLY A 88 8.01 -5.55 12.12
C GLY A 88 8.09 -5.07 13.56
N PRO A 89 9.30 -4.79 14.07
CA PRO A 89 9.52 -4.30 15.43
C PRO A 89 8.79 -2.99 15.70
N VAL A 90 8.25 -2.85 16.90
CA VAL A 90 7.78 -1.56 17.43
C VAL A 90 9.00 -0.67 17.69
N PRO A 91 8.98 0.63 17.33
CA PRO A 91 10.12 1.52 17.56
C PRO A 91 10.53 1.58 19.02
N GLU A 92 11.85 1.60 19.25
CA GLU A 92 12.40 1.80 20.59
C GLU A 92 11.96 3.15 21.17
N GLY A 93 11.68 3.17 22.47
CA GLY A 93 11.15 4.35 23.16
C GLY A 93 9.64 4.53 23.07
N SER A 94 8.93 3.74 22.28
CA SER A 94 7.47 3.68 22.31
C SER A 94 6.98 3.03 23.61
N ALA A 95 5.90 3.56 24.18
CA ALA A 95 5.21 2.90 25.31
C ALA A 95 4.69 1.50 24.96
N LEU A 96 4.58 1.18 23.68
CA LEU A 96 4.14 -0.12 23.17
C LEU A 96 5.30 -1.09 22.88
N ALA A 97 6.55 -0.67 23.11
CA ALA A 97 7.76 -1.46 22.81
C ALA A 97 7.81 -2.81 23.57
N PHE A 98 7.09 -2.93 24.69
CA PHE A 98 7.00 -4.19 25.45
C PHE A 98 6.35 -5.33 24.64
N HIS A 99 5.56 -5.04 23.61
CA HIS A 99 5.04 -6.07 22.69
C HIS A 99 6.13 -6.60 21.74
N GLY A 100 7.25 -5.89 21.60
CA GLY A 100 8.38 -6.25 20.73
C GLY A 100 8.12 -5.96 19.25
N ASN A 101 6.99 -6.36 18.70
CA ASN A 101 6.64 -6.13 17.29
C ASN A 101 5.14 -5.88 17.09
N TYR A 102 4.80 -5.33 15.92
CA TYR A 102 3.43 -5.00 15.56
C TYR A 102 2.54 -6.23 15.35
N ALA A 103 3.08 -7.39 14.97
CA ALA A 103 2.30 -8.62 14.85
C ALA A 103 1.72 -9.03 16.22
N ARG A 104 2.55 -9.01 17.26
CA ARG A 104 2.12 -9.31 18.65
C ARG A 104 1.18 -8.24 19.20
N LEU A 105 1.47 -6.98 18.93
CA LEU A 105 0.60 -5.86 19.33
C LEU A 105 -0.80 -6.04 18.75
N ALA A 106 -0.90 -6.24 17.43
CA ALA A 106 -2.18 -6.47 16.77
C ALA A 106 -2.90 -7.71 17.28
N ALA A 107 -2.17 -8.82 17.52
CA ALA A 107 -2.75 -10.03 18.08
C ALA A 107 -3.32 -9.80 19.48
N ALA A 108 -2.60 -9.09 20.35
CA ALA A 108 -3.08 -8.72 21.68
C ALA A 108 -4.33 -7.85 21.58
N THR A 109 -4.30 -6.81 20.75
CA THR A 109 -5.45 -5.91 20.51
C THR A 109 -6.67 -6.66 19.98
N LEU A 110 -6.49 -7.58 19.03
CA LEU A 110 -7.60 -8.37 18.47
C LEU A 110 -8.19 -9.34 19.50
N ARG A 111 -7.37 -9.91 20.39
CA ARG A 111 -7.86 -10.72 21.52
C ARG A 111 -8.69 -9.89 22.49
N GLU A 112 -8.27 -8.67 22.82
CA GLU A 112 -9.06 -7.71 23.60
C GLU A 112 -10.39 -7.35 22.90
N PHE A 113 -10.44 -7.38 21.57
CA PHE A 113 -11.68 -7.20 20.82
C PHE A 113 -12.53 -8.49 20.71
N GLY A 114 -12.13 -9.54 21.41
CA GLY A 114 -12.88 -10.80 21.51
C GLY A 114 -12.61 -11.77 20.36
N LEU A 115 -11.42 -11.74 19.74
CA LEU A 115 -10.98 -12.79 18.84
C LEU A 115 -10.43 -13.96 19.68
N PRO A 116 -10.91 -15.22 19.47
CA PRO A 116 -10.36 -16.38 20.15
C PRO A 116 -8.86 -16.56 19.92
N ALA A 117 -8.12 -16.97 20.93
CA ALA A 117 -6.66 -17.08 20.87
C ALA A 117 -6.16 -18.09 19.83
N ASP A 118 -6.92 -19.13 19.58
CA ASP A 118 -6.65 -20.19 18.59
C ASP A 118 -6.96 -19.76 17.14
N SER A 119 -7.67 -18.64 16.96
CA SER A 119 -8.04 -18.11 15.66
C SER A 119 -7.01 -17.12 15.09
N ILE A 120 -5.94 -16.80 15.85
CA ILE A 120 -4.94 -15.82 15.43
C ILE A 120 -3.52 -16.39 15.53
N ILE A 121 -2.77 -16.16 14.46
CA ILE A 121 -1.35 -16.47 14.34
C ILE A 121 -0.54 -15.18 14.27
N GLU A 122 0.62 -15.19 14.88
CA GLU A 122 1.60 -14.12 14.84
C GLU A 122 2.71 -14.51 13.87
N ALA A 123 2.91 -13.72 12.82
CA ALA A 123 4.01 -13.87 11.85
C ALA A 123 4.88 -12.59 11.87
N PRO A 124 5.73 -12.41 12.90
CA PRO A 124 6.53 -11.20 13.06
C PRO A 124 7.61 -11.12 11.99
N ALA A 125 7.78 -9.92 11.41
CA ALA A 125 8.86 -9.64 10.49
C ALA A 125 10.12 -9.19 11.24
N PRO A 126 11.32 -9.49 10.71
CA PRO A 126 12.57 -9.04 11.28
C PRO A 126 12.74 -7.52 11.18
N ALA A 127 13.66 -6.96 11.98
CA ALA A 127 14.07 -5.58 11.85
C ALA A 127 14.79 -5.36 10.51
N VAL A 128 14.24 -4.47 9.67
CA VAL A 128 14.83 -4.09 8.40
C VAL A 128 14.89 -2.56 8.27
N ARG A 129 15.91 -2.04 7.59
CA ARG A 129 16.08 -0.58 7.37
C ARG A 129 15.15 -0.06 6.26
N LYS A 130 14.79 -0.89 5.29
CA LYS A 130 13.96 -0.56 4.12
C LYS A 130 13.04 -1.73 3.78
N ASP A 131 12.06 -1.48 2.93
CA ASP A 131 11.18 -2.49 2.34
C ASP A 131 10.42 -3.35 3.39
N ARG A 132 9.96 -2.70 4.47
CA ARG A 132 9.30 -3.34 5.62
C ARG A 132 8.10 -4.20 5.19
N THR A 133 7.24 -3.68 4.34
CA THR A 133 6.07 -4.43 3.83
C THR A 133 6.46 -5.70 3.07
N TYR A 134 7.53 -5.66 2.28
CA TYR A 134 8.06 -6.86 1.64
C TYR A 134 8.62 -7.86 2.66
N ALA A 135 9.33 -7.38 3.68
CA ALA A 135 9.84 -8.21 4.77
C ALA A 135 8.71 -8.89 5.56
N GLU A 136 7.57 -8.21 5.75
CA GLU A 136 6.36 -8.81 6.35
C GLU A 136 5.81 -9.95 5.48
N GLY A 137 5.73 -9.76 4.16
CA GLY A 137 5.35 -10.83 3.23
C GLY A 137 6.32 -12.01 3.24
N LYS A 138 7.63 -11.77 3.37
CA LYS A 138 8.66 -12.82 3.50
C LYS A 138 8.55 -13.56 4.83
N ALA A 139 8.23 -12.86 5.93
CA ALA A 139 7.98 -13.49 7.23
C ALA A 139 6.77 -14.41 7.17
N LEU A 140 5.68 -14.00 6.52
CA LEU A 140 4.53 -14.84 6.27
C LEU A 140 4.91 -16.10 5.44
N ALA A 141 5.70 -15.94 4.37
CA ALA A 141 6.19 -17.06 3.56
C ALA A 141 7.08 -18.01 4.36
N ALA A 142 7.90 -17.48 5.28
CA ALA A 142 8.73 -18.29 6.18
C ALA A 142 7.85 -19.11 7.14
N TRP A 143 6.90 -18.45 7.80
CA TRP A 143 5.95 -19.11 8.67
C TRP A 143 5.18 -20.24 7.95
N MET A 144 4.65 -19.99 6.75
CA MET A 144 3.96 -21.00 5.95
C MET A 144 4.83 -22.23 5.70
N ARG A 145 6.12 -22.04 5.43
CA ARG A 145 7.08 -23.12 5.17
C ARG A 145 7.43 -23.90 6.44
N GLU A 146 7.63 -23.19 7.56
CA GLU A 146 7.95 -23.80 8.87
C GLU A 146 6.80 -24.66 9.38
N GLU A 147 5.56 -24.23 9.18
CA GLU A 147 4.35 -24.97 9.55
C GLU A 147 3.91 -26.01 8.51
N GLY A 148 4.65 -26.14 7.40
CA GLY A 148 4.26 -27.05 6.31
C GLY A 148 2.92 -26.67 5.65
N ARG A 149 2.50 -25.42 5.77
CA ARG A 149 1.22 -24.92 5.23
C ARG A 149 1.40 -24.31 3.85
N VAL A 150 0.47 -24.64 2.98
CA VAL A 150 0.36 -24.01 1.65
C VAL A 150 -0.97 -23.26 1.61
N LEU A 151 -0.91 -21.94 1.47
CA LEU A 151 -2.08 -21.11 1.22
C LEU A 151 -2.14 -20.80 -0.27
N GLY A 152 -3.10 -21.37 -0.98
CA GLY A 152 -3.32 -21.07 -2.41
C GLY A 152 -3.91 -19.68 -2.63
N SER A 153 -4.53 -19.12 -1.60
CA SER A 153 -5.06 -17.75 -1.61
C SER A 153 -5.14 -17.15 -0.20
N LEU A 154 -4.97 -15.83 -0.13
CA LEU A 154 -5.20 -15.06 1.09
C LEU A 154 -5.74 -13.67 0.76
N ASP A 155 -6.41 -13.06 1.72
CA ASP A 155 -6.80 -11.67 1.66
C ASP A 155 -6.01 -10.86 2.70
N LEU A 156 -5.35 -9.80 2.21
CA LEU A 156 -4.61 -8.86 3.05
C LEU A 156 -5.56 -7.76 3.53
N PHE A 157 -5.54 -7.44 4.80
CA PHE A 157 -6.21 -6.27 5.35
C PHE A 157 -5.16 -5.19 5.65
N SER A 158 -5.19 -4.15 4.84
CA SER A 158 -4.23 -3.06 4.84
C SER A 158 -4.93 -1.71 5.06
N PHE A 159 -4.15 -0.64 5.12
CA PHE A 159 -4.64 0.68 5.48
C PHE A 159 -4.69 1.65 4.29
N SER A 160 -5.90 2.12 3.96
CA SER A 160 -6.13 3.21 3.01
C SER A 160 -5.33 3.06 1.70
N THR A 161 -4.66 4.10 1.26
CA THR A 161 -3.85 4.15 0.04
C THR A 161 -2.65 3.19 0.03
N HIS A 162 -2.25 2.68 1.20
CA HIS A 162 -1.19 1.66 1.31
C HIS A 162 -1.58 0.32 0.66
N ALA A 163 -2.87 0.01 0.58
CA ALA A 163 -3.39 -1.30 0.22
C ALA A 163 -2.87 -1.84 -1.13
N ARG A 164 -2.81 -1.00 -2.16
CA ARG A 164 -2.32 -1.44 -3.48
C ARG A 164 -0.85 -1.83 -3.45
N ARG A 165 -0.02 -1.06 -2.76
CA ARG A 165 1.41 -1.34 -2.64
C ARG A 165 1.65 -2.57 -1.78
N SER A 166 0.96 -2.70 -0.66
CA SER A 166 1.02 -3.90 0.18
C SER A 166 0.67 -5.17 -0.61
N ARG A 167 -0.45 -5.16 -1.33
CA ARG A 167 -0.84 -6.28 -2.18
C ARG A 167 0.26 -6.65 -3.19
N LEU A 168 0.87 -5.68 -3.83
CA LEU A 168 1.96 -5.90 -4.79
C LEU A 168 3.16 -6.58 -4.12
N LEU A 169 3.62 -6.05 -2.98
CA LEU A 169 4.80 -6.53 -2.28
C LEU A 169 4.58 -7.91 -1.65
N TYR A 170 3.39 -8.19 -1.10
CA TYR A 170 3.04 -9.53 -0.63
C TYR A 170 2.98 -10.55 -1.77
N ARG A 171 2.44 -10.18 -2.93
CA ARG A 171 2.47 -11.07 -4.11
C ARG A 171 3.89 -11.40 -4.55
N LEU A 172 4.80 -10.44 -4.53
CA LEU A 172 6.22 -10.66 -4.82
C LEU A 172 6.85 -11.58 -3.78
N ALA A 173 6.61 -11.33 -2.49
CA ALA A 173 7.20 -12.09 -1.39
C ALA A 173 6.74 -13.55 -1.33
N LEU A 174 5.46 -13.82 -1.64
CA LEU A 174 4.84 -15.15 -1.58
C LEU A 174 5.02 -15.94 -2.88
N GLY A 175 5.32 -15.25 -3.99
CA GLY A 175 5.48 -15.88 -5.30
C GLY A 175 4.16 -16.23 -5.98
N PRO A 176 4.22 -16.88 -7.18
CA PRO A 176 3.06 -17.10 -8.04
C PRO A 176 2.08 -18.16 -7.53
N GLY A 177 2.48 -18.96 -6.55
CA GLY A 177 1.66 -20.04 -5.99
C GLY A 177 0.52 -19.55 -5.08
N THR A 178 0.56 -18.30 -4.61
CA THR A 178 -0.44 -17.73 -3.70
C THR A 178 -1.15 -16.54 -4.34
N ARG A 179 -2.48 -16.62 -4.47
CA ARG A 179 -3.30 -15.49 -4.89
C ARG A 179 -3.52 -14.53 -3.72
N VAL A 180 -3.21 -13.25 -3.90
CA VAL A 180 -3.34 -12.23 -2.86
C VAL A 180 -4.44 -11.24 -3.23
N GLY A 181 -5.54 -11.25 -2.48
CA GLY A 181 -6.55 -10.21 -2.45
C GLY A 181 -6.17 -9.10 -1.46
N VAL A 182 -6.99 -8.07 -1.36
CA VAL A 182 -6.77 -6.98 -0.40
C VAL A 182 -8.07 -6.28 -0.03
N PHE A 183 -8.17 -5.88 1.25
CA PHE A 183 -9.11 -4.90 1.77
C PHE A 183 -8.33 -3.65 2.19
N ALA A 184 -8.87 -2.48 1.87
CA ALA A 184 -8.34 -1.20 2.29
C ALA A 184 -9.24 -0.62 3.39
N ALA A 185 -8.77 -0.59 4.64
CA ALA A 185 -9.45 0.12 5.71
C ALA A 185 -9.53 1.61 5.38
N ARG A 186 -10.65 2.26 5.71
CA ARG A 186 -10.81 3.69 5.49
C ARG A 186 -9.96 4.48 6.47
N ASP A 187 -9.18 5.42 5.97
CA ASP A 187 -8.56 6.44 6.79
C ASP A 187 -9.60 7.44 7.29
N ARG A 188 -9.48 7.87 8.55
CA ARG A 188 -10.39 8.82 9.20
C ARG A 188 -9.80 10.23 9.30
N ASP A 189 -8.53 10.38 8.95
CA ASP A 189 -7.80 11.65 9.11
C ASP A 189 -8.01 12.61 7.94
N TYR A 190 -8.63 12.12 6.84
CA TYR A 190 -8.97 12.96 5.71
C TYR A 190 -10.19 12.43 4.94
N ASP A 191 -10.80 13.30 4.13
CA ASP A 191 -11.85 12.93 3.19
C ASP A 191 -11.24 12.36 1.90
N PRO A 192 -11.48 11.07 1.57
CA PRO A 192 -10.92 10.43 0.38
C PRO A 192 -11.30 11.12 -0.94
N GLU A 193 -12.48 11.73 -1.00
CA GLU A 193 -12.95 12.44 -2.21
C GLU A 193 -12.30 13.80 -2.38
N ARG A 194 -11.73 14.35 -1.31
CA ARG A 194 -11.08 15.66 -1.25
C ARG A 194 -9.74 15.60 -0.54
N TRP A 195 -9.01 14.49 -0.73
CA TRP A 195 -7.73 14.22 -0.06
C TRP A 195 -6.71 15.36 -0.20
N TRP A 196 -6.75 16.10 -1.32
CA TRP A 196 -5.87 17.26 -1.58
C TRP A 196 -6.21 18.49 -0.74
N ALA A 197 -7.37 18.51 -0.06
CA ALA A 197 -7.81 19.64 0.75
C ALA A 197 -7.28 19.62 2.18
N SER A 198 -6.58 18.56 2.59
CA SER A 198 -5.94 18.45 3.90
C SER A 198 -4.46 18.09 3.78
N SER A 199 -3.64 18.54 4.73
CA SER A 199 -2.21 18.23 4.74
C SER A 199 -1.94 16.75 4.98
N SER A 200 -2.78 16.06 5.77
CA SER A 200 -2.68 14.62 6.01
C SER A 200 -2.97 13.82 4.75
N GLY A 201 -4.12 14.07 4.11
CA GLY A 201 -4.49 13.41 2.87
C GLY A 201 -3.51 13.68 1.74
N PHE A 202 -3.08 14.95 1.57
CA PHE A 202 -2.11 15.30 0.53
C PHE A 202 -0.80 14.53 0.68
N ARG A 203 -0.21 14.50 1.87
CA ARG A 203 1.02 13.74 2.13
C ARG A 203 0.80 12.27 1.91
N GLN A 204 -0.21 11.68 2.54
CA GLN A 204 -0.43 10.24 2.49
C GLN A 204 -0.67 9.72 1.06
N VAL A 205 -1.53 10.39 0.27
CA VAL A 205 -1.79 9.98 -1.11
C VAL A 205 -0.56 10.17 -2.00
N THR A 206 0.17 11.29 -1.84
CA THR A 206 1.36 11.58 -2.63
C THR A 206 2.50 10.63 -2.29
N ASP A 207 2.77 10.40 -1.00
CA ASP A 207 3.82 9.50 -0.53
C ASP A 207 3.56 8.06 -1.01
N GLU A 208 2.32 7.59 -0.91
CA GLU A 208 1.95 6.24 -1.37
C GLU A 208 1.94 6.12 -2.89
N TRP A 209 1.62 7.18 -3.63
CA TRP A 209 1.75 7.18 -5.08
C TRP A 209 3.22 7.00 -5.51
N ILE A 210 4.13 7.79 -4.92
CA ILE A 210 5.57 7.68 -5.19
C ILE A 210 6.10 6.29 -4.78
N ALA A 211 5.75 5.82 -3.59
CA ALA A 211 6.17 4.52 -3.08
C ALA A 211 5.63 3.35 -3.92
N TYR A 212 4.41 3.46 -4.45
CA TYR A 212 3.83 2.47 -5.36
C TYR A 212 4.57 2.44 -6.70
N LEU A 213 4.88 3.60 -7.28
CA LEU A 213 5.65 3.67 -8.52
C LEU A 213 7.04 3.06 -8.35
N TYR A 214 7.71 3.35 -7.23
CA TYR A 214 8.98 2.71 -6.88
C TYR A 214 8.83 1.19 -6.77
N ALA A 215 7.86 0.71 -6.02
CA ALA A 215 7.63 -0.72 -5.85
C ALA A 215 7.32 -1.44 -7.17
N LYS A 216 6.67 -0.77 -8.10
CA LYS A 216 6.30 -1.34 -9.40
C LYS A 216 7.43 -1.34 -10.42
N SER A 217 8.31 -0.34 -10.41
CA SER A 217 9.28 -0.09 -11.49
C SER A 217 10.74 -0.30 -11.08
N ALA A 218 11.09 -0.01 -9.84
CA ALA A 218 12.48 0.02 -9.37
C ALA A 218 12.78 -0.97 -8.24
N PHE A 219 11.74 -1.57 -7.63
CA PHE A 219 11.95 -2.56 -6.57
C PHE A 219 12.64 -3.80 -7.15
N ARG A 220 13.72 -4.22 -6.49
CA ARG A 220 14.46 -5.45 -6.78
C ARG A 220 14.62 -6.22 -5.47
N GLU A 221 14.36 -7.52 -5.53
CA GLU A 221 14.53 -8.47 -4.41
C GLU A 221 16.00 -8.59 -3.98
#